data_dba9f041772a40a39a543909e50a28ad
#
_entry.id   dba9f041772a40a39a543909e50a28ad
#
_cell.length_a   1.000
_cell.length_b   1.000
_cell.length_c   1.000
_cell.angle_alpha   90.00
_cell.angle_beta   90.00
_cell.angle_gamma   90.00
#
_symmetry.space_group_name_H-M   'P 1'
#
loop_
_entity.id
_entity.type
_entity.pdbx_description
1 polymer ?
#
loop_
_entity_poly.entity_id
_entity_poly.type
_entity_poly.pdbx_seq_one_letter_code
_entity_poly.pdbx_strand_id
1 'polypeptide(L)'
;MTGNIPIIAITLGDPGGIGPEVTLKALSLLRKGALLKQVRLLLLGPLEVYESWNQKCKLRLAFNPIPFFEPKILTPGILHVLDIEKAFTAFPISTSRRFPLKVIPSTYEIGRISEKNACLAYASLRIGAYLASCGMVQGLVTAPIHKQALRLLDSRFVGHTEYLARVSGTKKVAMMFDGGKLKVTLVSIHVPLRKVPALIKQENIQEKIDLTNRFLKKFYCIKKPRIAVTALNPHGEEFGNEEKREIVPAVRLMQKRKVKVFGPFSGDQIFYEASRGKYDAVIAMYHDQGLGPLKTLAFDRAVNVTLGLPFVRTSPDHGTAFDIAGKNLATSSSMQAAIQLACRFSVKGN
;
A
#
# COMPACT_ATOMS: atom_id res chain seq x y z
N MET A 1 -8.00 -25.65 -16.29
CA MET A 1 -7.83 -24.20 -16.42
C MET A 1 -6.46 -23.84 -15.87
N THR A 2 -5.46 -23.69 -16.72
CA THR A 2 -4.12 -23.21 -16.32
C THR A 2 -4.20 -21.69 -16.13
N GLY A 3 -4.79 -21.27 -15.01
CA GLY A 3 -4.82 -19.85 -14.63
C GLY A 3 -3.39 -19.33 -14.56
N ASN A 4 -3.15 -18.20 -15.21
CA ASN A 4 -1.83 -17.59 -15.24
C ASN A 4 -1.45 -17.21 -13.78
N ILE A 5 -0.39 -17.84 -13.23
CA ILE A 5 0.06 -17.61 -11.85
C ILE A 5 0.42 -16.12 -11.71
N PRO A 6 -0.19 -15.37 -10.77
CA PRO A 6 0.00 -13.93 -10.67
C PRO A 6 1.42 -13.57 -10.25
N ILE A 7 1.92 -12.44 -10.78
CA ILE A 7 3.21 -11.86 -10.44
C ILE A 7 2.99 -10.74 -9.45
N ILE A 8 3.75 -10.76 -8.34
CA ILE A 8 3.77 -9.73 -7.32
C ILE A 8 5.13 -9.05 -7.35
N ALA A 9 5.14 -7.78 -7.72
CA ALA A 9 6.32 -6.95 -7.64
C ALA A 9 6.45 -6.31 -6.25
N ILE A 10 7.67 -6.28 -5.73
CA ILE A 10 7.99 -5.66 -4.43
C ILE A 10 9.07 -4.61 -4.68
N THR A 11 8.78 -3.35 -4.37
CA THR A 11 9.76 -2.27 -4.53
C THR A 11 10.83 -2.33 -3.44
N LEU A 12 12.01 -1.80 -3.74
CA LEU A 12 13.13 -1.73 -2.80
C LEU A 12 12.80 -0.85 -1.57
N GLY A 13 12.02 0.22 -1.78
CA GLY A 13 11.91 1.30 -0.81
C GLY A 13 13.20 2.12 -0.72
N ASP A 14 13.35 2.88 0.34
CA ASP A 14 14.60 3.61 0.61
C ASP A 14 15.64 2.63 1.18
N PRO A 15 16.75 2.35 0.47
CA PRO A 15 17.75 1.39 0.91
C PRO A 15 18.55 1.84 2.14
N GLY A 16 18.51 3.13 2.46
CA GLY A 16 19.09 3.68 3.70
C GLY A 16 18.23 3.47 4.94
N GLY A 17 16.93 3.15 4.75
CA GLY A 17 15.99 2.84 5.82
C GLY A 17 15.80 1.34 6.03
N ILE A 18 14.76 0.99 6.77
CA ILE A 18 14.42 -0.42 7.10
C ILE A 18 13.70 -1.16 5.96
N GLY A 19 13.42 -0.52 4.83
CA GLY A 19 12.66 -1.11 3.71
C GLY A 19 13.19 -2.48 3.27
N PRO A 20 14.46 -2.61 2.88
CA PRO A 20 15.04 -3.90 2.49
C PRO A 20 15.06 -4.90 3.65
N GLU A 21 15.38 -4.46 4.88
CA GLU A 21 15.41 -5.31 6.08
C GLU A 21 14.07 -5.99 6.31
N VAL A 22 12.97 -5.19 6.40
CA VAL A 22 11.64 -5.75 6.69
C VAL A 22 11.12 -6.61 5.55
N THR A 23 11.48 -6.27 4.30
CA THR A 23 11.11 -7.06 3.12
C THR A 23 11.77 -8.44 3.16
N LEU A 24 13.08 -8.50 3.36
CA LEU A 24 13.81 -9.77 3.37
C LEU A 24 13.44 -10.64 4.58
N LYS A 25 13.26 -10.05 5.76
CA LYS A 25 12.77 -10.76 6.94
C LYS A 25 11.37 -11.36 6.68
N ALA A 26 10.46 -10.57 6.11
CA ALA A 26 9.12 -11.04 5.77
C ALA A 26 9.15 -12.21 4.79
N LEU A 27 9.95 -12.11 3.72
CA LEU A 27 10.10 -13.19 2.73
C LEU A 27 10.73 -14.45 3.34
N SER A 28 11.72 -14.30 4.23
CA SER A 28 12.33 -15.43 4.95
C SER A 28 11.31 -16.21 5.78
N LEU A 29 10.37 -15.51 6.42
CA LEU A 29 9.30 -16.15 7.20
C LEU A 29 8.24 -16.78 6.27
N LEU A 30 7.86 -16.10 5.18
CA LEU A 30 6.79 -16.53 4.28
C LEU A 30 7.19 -17.71 3.38
N ARG A 31 8.48 -17.88 3.06
CA ARG A 31 8.96 -18.94 2.13
C ARG A 31 8.59 -20.36 2.55
N LYS A 32 8.36 -20.59 3.85
CA LYS A 32 7.95 -21.90 4.38
C LYS A 32 6.47 -22.20 4.13
N GLY A 33 5.68 -21.19 3.77
CA GLY A 33 4.24 -21.31 3.59
C GLY A 33 3.84 -21.63 2.14
N ALA A 34 2.63 -22.20 1.96
CA ALA A 34 2.08 -22.55 0.65
C ALA A 34 1.74 -21.30 -0.22
N LEU A 35 1.56 -20.12 0.39
CA LEU A 35 1.09 -18.94 -0.33
C LEU A 35 2.08 -18.46 -1.41
N LEU A 36 3.37 -18.44 -1.11
CA LEU A 36 4.39 -18.02 -2.09
C LEU A 36 4.55 -19.00 -3.26
N LYS A 37 4.09 -20.24 -3.11
CA LYS A 37 4.06 -21.23 -4.22
C LYS A 37 2.93 -20.96 -5.21
N GLN A 38 1.96 -20.09 -4.86
CA GLN A 38 0.83 -19.71 -5.70
C GLN A 38 1.05 -18.42 -6.48
N VAL A 39 2.20 -17.77 -6.29
CA VAL A 39 2.56 -16.51 -6.93
C VAL A 39 4.00 -16.53 -7.41
N ARG A 40 4.32 -15.66 -8.34
CA ARG A 40 5.69 -15.36 -8.78
C ARG A 40 6.12 -14.07 -8.14
N LEU A 41 7.26 -14.05 -7.46
CA LEU A 41 7.77 -12.88 -6.77
C LEU A 41 8.85 -12.19 -7.60
N LEU A 42 8.77 -10.86 -7.69
CA LEU A 42 9.72 -10.01 -8.38
C LEU A 42 10.18 -8.89 -7.46
N LEU A 43 11.40 -8.95 -6.99
CA LEU A 43 12.06 -7.88 -6.26
C LEU A 43 12.62 -6.86 -7.26
N LEU A 44 12.38 -5.58 -7.03
CA LEU A 44 12.83 -4.49 -7.89
C LEU A 44 13.94 -3.71 -7.20
N GLY A 45 15.18 -3.91 -7.59
CA GLY A 45 16.33 -3.23 -6.97
C GLY A 45 17.65 -3.82 -7.43
N PRO A 46 18.80 -3.18 -7.12
CA PRO A 46 20.10 -3.78 -7.35
C PRO A 46 20.28 -5.05 -6.53
N LEU A 47 20.84 -6.08 -7.12
CA LEU A 47 21.09 -7.36 -6.45
C LEU A 47 21.98 -7.16 -5.22
N GLU A 48 23.03 -6.36 -5.35
CA GLU A 48 24.02 -6.10 -4.31
C GLU A 48 23.39 -5.50 -3.04
N VAL A 49 22.35 -4.68 -3.20
CA VAL A 49 21.60 -4.13 -2.04
C VAL A 49 20.90 -5.25 -1.29
N TYR A 50 20.20 -6.15 -2.00
CA TYR A 50 19.52 -7.28 -1.37
C TYR A 50 20.49 -8.27 -0.74
N GLU A 51 21.62 -8.56 -1.37
CA GLU A 51 22.65 -9.45 -0.82
C GLU A 51 23.29 -8.85 0.42
N SER A 52 23.64 -7.56 0.41
CA SER A 52 24.20 -6.85 1.56
C SER A 52 23.23 -6.87 2.75
N TRP A 53 21.93 -6.59 2.54
CA TRP A 53 20.94 -6.65 3.60
C TRP A 53 20.66 -8.08 4.07
N ASN A 54 20.68 -9.08 3.16
CA ASN A 54 20.55 -10.49 3.50
C ASN A 54 21.66 -10.94 4.47
N GLN A 55 22.90 -10.52 4.21
CA GLN A 55 24.03 -10.76 5.06
C GLN A 55 23.93 -10.04 6.41
N LYS A 56 23.61 -8.72 6.40
CA LYS A 56 23.43 -7.91 7.62
C LYS A 56 22.35 -8.47 8.55
N CYS A 57 21.25 -8.94 7.99
CA CYS A 57 20.15 -9.55 8.73
C CYS A 57 20.39 -11.03 9.07
N LYS A 58 21.55 -11.59 8.70
CA LYS A 58 21.91 -13.01 8.89
C LYS A 58 20.85 -13.97 8.33
N LEU A 59 20.25 -13.60 7.18
CA LEU A 59 19.28 -14.42 6.48
C LEU A 59 19.99 -15.32 5.47
N ARG A 60 19.34 -16.42 5.08
CA ARG A 60 19.85 -17.36 4.06
C ARG A 60 18.89 -17.42 2.87
N LEU A 61 18.59 -16.25 2.30
CA LEU A 61 17.78 -16.16 1.10
C LEU A 61 18.68 -16.32 -0.13
N ALA A 62 18.21 -17.12 -1.09
CA ALA A 62 18.81 -17.22 -2.41
C ALA A 62 18.03 -16.34 -3.38
N PHE A 63 18.73 -15.57 -4.20
CA PHE A 63 18.17 -14.70 -5.21
C PHE A 63 18.49 -15.24 -6.61
N ASN A 64 17.55 -15.08 -7.54
CA ASN A 64 17.74 -15.35 -8.96
C ASN A 64 17.70 -14.02 -9.72
N PRO A 65 18.86 -13.42 -10.05
CA PRO A 65 18.90 -12.17 -10.79
C PRO A 65 18.43 -12.38 -12.24
N ILE A 66 17.63 -11.43 -12.72
CA ILE A 66 17.18 -11.37 -14.11
C ILE A 66 17.55 -10.03 -14.71
N PRO A 67 18.18 -10.01 -15.90
CA PRO A 67 18.66 -8.77 -16.51
C PRO A 67 17.54 -7.98 -17.18
N PHE A 68 16.42 -8.62 -17.51
CA PHE A 68 15.25 -8.00 -18.12
C PHE A 68 13.98 -8.71 -17.64
N PHE A 69 12.86 -7.98 -17.72
CA PHE A 69 11.58 -8.52 -17.29
C PHE A 69 10.94 -9.37 -18.40
N GLU A 70 10.79 -10.65 -18.13
CA GLU A 70 10.01 -11.57 -18.93
C GLU A 70 9.16 -12.47 -18.02
N PRO A 71 7.82 -12.41 -18.10
CA PRO A 71 6.94 -13.18 -17.22
C PRO A 71 7.19 -14.69 -17.21
N LYS A 72 7.61 -15.25 -18.36
CA LYS A 72 7.77 -16.71 -18.52
C LYS A 72 8.95 -17.29 -17.73
N ILE A 73 9.98 -16.50 -17.45
CA ILE A 73 11.16 -16.95 -16.70
C ILE A 73 10.93 -16.95 -15.19
N LEU A 74 9.87 -16.29 -14.71
CA LEU A 74 9.57 -16.23 -13.28
C LEU A 74 8.94 -17.55 -12.81
N THR A 75 9.50 -18.11 -11.74
CA THR A 75 9.07 -19.39 -11.15
C THR A 75 8.49 -19.18 -9.77
N PRO A 76 7.32 -19.79 -9.43
CA PRO A 76 6.75 -19.72 -8.09
C PRO A 76 7.71 -20.22 -7.01
N GLY A 77 7.75 -19.50 -5.88
CA GLY A 77 8.60 -19.87 -4.74
C GLY A 77 10.07 -19.44 -4.87
N ILE A 78 10.48 -18.92 -6.03
CA ILE A 78 11.82 -18.35 -6.26
C ILE A 78 11.76 -16.82 -6.10
N LEU A 79 12.78 -16.24 -5.47
CA LEU A 79 12.95 -14.81 -5.34
C LEU A 79 13.73 -14.27 -6.55
N HIS A 80 13.01 -13.82 -7.56
CA HIS A 80 13.62 -13.17 -8.71
C HIS A 80 13.93 -11.72 -8.39
N VAL A 81 15.11 -11.24 -8.78
CA VAL A 81 15.52 -9.84 -8.63
C VAL A 81 15.71 -9.26 -10.03
N LEU A 82 14.86 -8.29 -10.38
CA LEU A 82 15.08 -7.44 -11.55
C LEU A 82 16.07 -6.35 -11.14
N ASP A 83 17.28 -6.49 -11.66
CA ASP A 83 18.35 -5.53 -11.44
C ASP A 83 18.01 -4.21 -12.14
N ILE A 84 17.60 -3.22 -11.35
CA ILE A 84 17.13 -1.93 -11.89
C ILE A 84 18.25 -1.11 -12.52
N GLU A 85 19.52 -1.32 -12.17
CA GLU A 85 20.65 -0.65 -12.81
C GLU A 85 20.77 -1.07 -14.27
N LYS A 86 20.62 -2.36 -14.53
CA LYS A 86 20.71 -2.93 -15.88
C LYS A 86 19.42 -2.79 -16.66
N ALA A 87 18.27 -2.95 -15.98
CA ALA A 87 16.97 -2.96 -16.63
C ALA A 87 16.38 -1.57 -16.89
N PHE A 88 16.83 -0.52 -16.19
CA PHE A 88 16.17 0.79 -16.21
C PHE A 88 16.05 1.40 -17.60
N THR A 89 17.09 1.29 -18.41
CA THR A 89 17.12 1.84 -19.79
C THR A 89 16.19 1.11 -20.75
N ALA A 90 15.84 -0.15 -20.46
CA ALA A 90 14.92 -0.94 -21.25
C ALA A 90 13.45 -0.52 -21.07
N PHE A 91 13.14 0.28 -20.06
CA PHE A 91 11.77 0.75 -19.81
C PHE A 91 11.54 2.14 -20.41
N PRO A 92 10.36 2.40 -21.03
CA PRO A 92 10.03 3.72 -21.63
C PRO A 92 10.04 4.88 -20.62
N ILE A 93 10.04 4.57 -19.34
CA ILE A 93 10.09 5.53 -18.24
C ILE A 93 11.45 6.23 -18.10
N SER A 94 12.53 5.66 -18.68
CA SER A 94 13.88 6.23 -18.61
C SER A 94 14.03 7.53 -19.39
N THR A 95 13.23 7.73 -20.45
CA THR A 95 13.33 8.86 -21.39
C THR A 95 12.58 10.12 -20.97
N SER A 96 11.94 10.13 -19.81
CA SER A 96 11.23 11.31 -19.31
C SER A 96 12.19 12.48 -19.11
N ARG A 97 12.07 13.55 -19.93
CA ARG A 97 12.87 14.79 -19.85
C ARG A 97 12.91 15.44 -18.44
N ARG A 98 12.00 15.06 -17.57
CA ARG A 98 11.87 15.61 -16.21
C ARG A 98 12.67 14.85 -15.16
N PHE A 99 13.25 13.72 -15.52
CA PHE A 99 14.07 12.93 -14.61
C PHE A 99 15.12 12.13 -15.39
N PRO A 100 16.23 12.79 -15.76
CA PRO A 100 17.33 12.09 -16.40
C PRO A 100 18.13 11.33 -15.34
N LEU A 101 17.60 10.20 -14.84
CA LEU A 101 18.48 9.19 -14.26
C LEU A 101 19.33 8.64 -15.39
N LYS A 102 20.42 9.33 -15.69
CA LYS A 102 21.40 8.84 -16.65
C LYS A 102 22.14 7.61 -16.11
N VAL A 103 22.26 7.54 -14.80
CA VAL A 103 22.93 6.46 -14.08
C VAL A 103 22.19 6.19 -12.76
N ILE A 104 21.87 4.94 -12.49
CA ILE A 104 21.38 4.51 -11.17
C ILE A 104 22.61 4.26 -10.30
N PRO A 105 22.71 4.84 -9.09
CA PRO A 105 23.88 4.64 -8.24
C PRO A 105 24.03 3.18 -7.82
N SER A 106 25.24 2.65 -7.87
CA SER A 106 25.58 1.31 -7.35
C SER A 106 25.79 1.28 -5.83
N THR A 107 25.88 2.44 -5.19
CA THR A 107 26.11 2.57 -3.75
C THR A 107 24.95 3.23 -3.03
N TYR A 108 24.76 2.89 -1.76
CA TYR A 108 23.73 3.45 -0.88
C TYR A 108 24.27 3.71 0.53
N GLU A 109 23.56 4.51 1.32
CA GLU A 109 23.97 4.95 2.65
C GLU A 109 22.92 4.55 3.68
N ILE A 110 23.30 3.74 4.67
CA ILE A 110 22.38 3.28 5.73
C ILE A 110 22.25 4.35 6.81
N GLY A 111 21.02 4.51 7.33
CA GLY A 111 20.69 5.42 8.42
C GLY A 111 20.68 6.89 8.03
N ARG A 112 20.74 7.21 6.74
CA ARG A 112 20.81 8.58 6.24
C ARG A 112 19.86 8.82 5.07
N ILE A 113 19.38 10.05 5.00
CA ILE A 113 18.70 10.57 3.82
C ILE A 113 19.78 10.97 2.82
N SER A 114 19.78 10.38 1.62
CA SER A 114 20.71 10.75 0.56
C SER A 114 20.02 10.73 -0.79
N GLU A 115 20.59 11.50 -1.73
CA GLU A 115 20.12 11.54 -3.11
C GLU A 115 20.29 10.16 -3.80
N LYS A 116 21.38 9.45 -3.50
CA LYS A 116 21.62 8.10 -4.00
C LYS A 116 20.51 7.14 -3.60
N ASN A 117 20.16 7.13 -2.30
CA ASN A 117 19.06 6.33 -1.78
C ASN A 117 17.73 6.69 -2.45
N ALA A 118 17.46 7.98 -2.59
CA ALA A 118 16.27 8.47 -3.26
C ALA A 118 16.20 8.04 -4.72
N CYS A 119 17.31 8.08 -5.46
CA CYS A 119 17.40 7.59 -6.85
C CYS A 119 17.04 6.11 -6.95
N LEU A 120 17.61 5.26 -6.11
CA LEU A 120 17.31 3.82 -6.06
C LEU A 120 15.85 3.55 -5.73
N ALA A 121 15.33 4.20 -4.68
CA ALA A 121 13.93 4.07 -4.26
C ALA A 121 12.97 4.50 -5.37
N TYR A 122 13.27 5.62 -6.03
CA TYR A 122 12.40 6.16 -7.07
C TYR A 122 12.45 5.34 -8.36
N ALA A 123 13.63 4.86 -8.78
CA ALA A 123 13.76 3.98 -9.92
C ALA A 123 12.96 2.67 -9.73
N SER A 124 13.11 2.05 -8.57
CA SER A 124 12.35 0.86 -8.19
C SER A 124 10.83 1.11 -8.22
N LEU A 125 10.38 2.22 -7.64
CA LEU A 125 8.95 2.59 -7.64
C LEU A 125 8.44 2.84 -9.07
N ARG A 126 9.22 3.52 -9.92
CA ARG A 126 8.83 3.81 -11.30
C ARG A 126 8.65 2.55 -12.13
N ILE A 127 9.60 1.62 -12.05
CA ILE A 127 9.51 0.32 -12.75
C ILE A 127 8.30 -0.45 -12.24
N GLY A 128 8.12 -0.57 -10.92
CA GLY A 128 6.97 -1.26 -10.34
C GLY A 128 5.64 -0.66 -10.76
N ALA A 129 5.52 0.68 -10.76
CA ALA A 129 4.33 1.39 -11.20
C ALA A 129 4.04 1.16 -12.69
N TYR A 130 5.06 1.18 -13.53
CA TYR A 130 4.93 0.89 -14.96
C TYR A 130 4.44 -0.53 -15.20
N LEU A 131 5.11 -1.53 -14.62
CA LEU A 131 4.74 -2.95 -14.76
C LEU A 131 3.29 -3.21 -14.30
N ALA A 132 2.90 -2.60 -13.18
CA ALA A 132 1.55 -2.74 -12.65
C ALA A 132 0.50 -2.03 -13.51
N SER A 133 0.79 -0.83 -14.00
CA SER A 133 -0.14 -0.06 -14.86
C SER A 133 -0.35 -0.71 -16.22
N CYS A 134 0.67 -1.42 -16.75
CA CYS A 134 0.57 -2.19 -17.99
C CYS A 134 -0.04 -3.60 -17.79
N GLY A 135 -0.45 -3.97 -16.55
CA GLY A 135 -0.99 -5.29 -16.25
C GLY A 135 0.03 -6.43 -16.28
N MET A 136 1.32 -6.10 -16.40
CA MET A 136 2.41 -7.08 -16.44
C MET A 136 2.63 -7.76 -15.08
N VAL A 137 2.29 -7.07 -13.98
CA VAL A 137 2.19 -7.62 -12.64
C VAL A 137 0.81 -7.34 -12.04
N GLN A 138 0.24 -8.28 -11.28
CA GLN A 138 -1.10 -8.21 -10.73
C GLN A 138 -1.13 -7.55 -9.36
N GLY A 139 0.01 -7.53 -8.67
CA GLY A 139 0.15 -6.89 -7.38
C GLY A 139 1.47 -6.13 -7.23
N LEU A 140 1.40 -5.01 -6.52
CA LEU A 140 2.55 -4.16 -6.18
C LEU A 140 2.60 -3.97 -4.66
N VAL A 141 3.64 -4.47 -4.02
CA VAL A 141 3.96 -4.19 -2.62
C VAL A 141 5.00 -3.09 -2.59
N THR A 142 4.69 -1.97 -1.94
CA THR A 142 5.64 -0.86 -1.86
C THR A 142 6.30 -0.80 -0.49
N ALA A 143 7.62 -0.95 -0.45
CA ALA A 143 8.40 -0.72 0.76
C ALA A 143 8.50 0.78 1.10
N PRO A 144 8.80 1.14 2.37
CA PRO A 144 8.83 2.53 2.81
C PRO A 144 9.84 3.40 2.06
N ILE A 145 9.46 4.65 1.79
CA ILE A 145 10.31 5.67 1.16
C ILE A 145 10.31 6.96 1.96
N HIS A 146 11.35 7.77 1.80
CA HIS A 146 11.43 9.08 2.39
C HIS A 146 10.91 10.16 1.42
N LYS A 147 9.73 10.72 1.71
CA LYS A 147 9.03 11.64 0.80
C LYS A 147 9.83 12.90 0.44
N GLN A 148 10.54 13.49 1.42
CA GLN A 148 11.33 14.71 1.19
C GLN A 148 12.51 14.42 0.25
N ALA A 149 13.18 13.27 0.41
CA ALA A 149 14.26 12.86 -0.48
C ALA A 149 13.76 12.69 -1.93
N LEU A 150 12.60 12.05 -2.12
CA LEU A 150 12.02 11.90 -3.44
C LEU A 150 11.56 13.23 -4.07
N ARG A 151 11.17 14.23 -3.27
CA ARG A 151 10.84 15.58 -3.76
C ARG A 151 12.02 16.33 -4.36
N LEU A 152 13.24 16.02 -3.95
CA LEU A 152 14.44 16.55 -4.59
C LEU A 152 14.54 16.08 -6.06
N LEU A 153 14.05 14.88 -6.33
CA LEU A 153 14.04 14.25 -7.64
C LEU A 153 12.77 14.56 -8.47
N ASP A 154 11.61 14.57 -7.85
CA ASP A 154 10.32 14.95 -8.45
C ASP A 154 9.56 15.86 -7.48
N SER A 155 9.62 17.17 -7.71
CA SER A 155 8.97 18.17 -6.85
C SER A 155 7.46 17.97 -6.66
N ARG A 156 6.83 17.23 -7.59
CA ARG A 156 5.40 16.87 -7.53
C ARG A 156 5.12 15.58 -6.79
N PHE A 157 6.15 14.94 -6.21
CA PHE A 157 5.96 13.72 -5.45
C PHE A 157 5.31 14.02 -4.10
N VAL A 158 4.08 13.57 -3.91
CA VAL A 158 3.32 13.72 -2.65
C VAL A 158 3.42 12.46 -1.81
N GLY A 159 3.30 11.29 -2.46
CA GLY A 159 3.35 9.98 -1.83
C GLY A 159 3.09 8.87 -2.83
N HIS A 160 3.19 7.62 -2.37
CA HIS A 160 2.93 6.45 -3.22
C HIS A 160 1.54 6.47 -3.85
N THR A 161 0.50 6.75 -3.06
CA THR A 161 -0.90 6.69 -3.50
C THR A 161 -1.16 7.67 -4.63
N GLU A 162 -0.75 8.92 -4.48
CA GLU A 162 -0.92 9.98 -5.47
C GLU A 162 -0.07 9.72 -6.72
N TYR A 163 1.16 9.23 -6.50
CA TYR A 163 2.05 8.86 -7.61
C TYR A 163 1.46 7.73 -8.46
N LEU A 164 1.02 6.65 -7.82
CA LEU A 164 0.45 5.48 -8.50
C LEU A 164 -0.87 5.82 -9.21
N ALA A 165 -1.73 6.64 -8.59
CA ALA A 165 -2.95 7.13 -9.20
C ALA A 165 -2.66 7.93 -10.48
N ARG A 166 -1.66 8.83 -10.43
CA ARG A 166 -1.22 9.63 -11.57
C ARG A 166 -0.70 8.76 -12.72
N VAL A 167 0.17 7.79 -12.43
CA VAL A 167 0.80 6.93 -13.43
C VAL A 167 -0.22 5.99 -14.09
N SER A 168 -1.18 5.49 -13.32
CA SER A 168 -2.23 4.60 -13.82
C SER A 168 -3.44 5.34 -14.44
N GLY A 169 -3.42 6.68 -14.47
CA GLY A 169 -4.55 7.47 -14.95
C GLY A 169 -5.79 7.39 -14.06
N THR A 170 -5.66 6.89 -12.84
CA THR A 170 -6.78 6.69 -11.91
C THR A 170 -7.16 8.00 -11.22
N LYS A 171 -8.41 8.43 -11.41
CA LYS A 171 -8.91 9.69 -10.82
C LYS A 171 -9.36 9.55 -9.36
N LYS A 172 -9.87 8.37 -8.99
CA LYS A 172 -10.53 8.12 -7.70
C LYS A 172 -9.79 7.03 -6.96
N VAL A 173 -9.18 7.38 -5.85
CA VAL A 173 -8.48 6.45 -4.97
C VAL A 173 -8.89 6.68 -3.51
N ALA A 174 -8.76 5.64 -2.69
CA ALA A 174 -8.94 5.74 -1.26
C ALA A 174 -7.85 4.95 -0.54
N MET A 175 -7.52 5.41 0.65
CA MET A 175 -6.60 4.73 1.54
C MET A 175 -7.41 3.92 2.54
N MET A 176 -7.28 2.61 2.50
CA MET A 176 -7.86 1.69 3.45
C MET A 176 -6.75 1.03 4.27
N PHE A 177 -6.96 0.92 5.56
CA PHE A 177 -6.07 0.19 6.46
C PHE A 177 -6.74 -1.11 6.90
N ASP A 178 -6.05 -2.22 6.70
CA ASP A 178 -6.48 -3.54 7.15
C ASP A 178 -5.68 -3.97 8.38
N GLY A 179 -6.35 -4.03 9.52
CA GLY A 179 -5.83 -4.59 10.78
C GLY A 179 -6.31 -6.03 11.03
N GLY A 180 -6.76 -6.75 10.00
CA GLY A 180 -7.35 -8.07 10.11
C GLY A 180 -8.84 -8.01 10.49
N LYS A 181 -9.15 -7.91 11.77
CA LYS A 181 -10.55 -7.82 12.27
C LYS A 181 -11.21 -6.48 11.94
N LEU A 182 -10.45 -5.39 11.93
CA LEU A 182 -10.93 -4.05 11.66
C LEU A 182 -10.33 -3.52 10.35
N LYS A 183 -11.17 -3.04 9.44
CA LYS A 183 -10.80 -2.35 8.21
C LYS A 183 -11.35 -0.94 8.23
N VAL A 184 -10.52 0.04 7.96
CA VAL A 184 -10.87 1.46 8.01
C VAL A 184 -10.48 2.16 6.73
N THR A 185 -11.43 2.80 6.06
CA THR A 185 -11.17 3.69 4.92
C THR A 185 -11.32 5.14 5.36
N LEU A 186 -10.39 5.99 4.98
CA LEU A 186 -10.37 7.39 5.39
C LEU A 186 -10.99 8.30 4.33
N VAL A 187 -11.84 9.23 4.76
CA VAL A 187 -12.38 10.30 3.90
C VAL A 187 -11.31 11.38 3.71
N SER A 188 -10.74 11.89 4.79
CA SER A 188 -9.59 12.79 4.75
C SER A 188 -8.35 12.13 5.35
N ILE A 189 -7.17 12.45 4.81
CA ILE A 189 -5.90 11.85 5.21
C ILE A 189 -4.98 12.92 5.82
N HIS A 190 -3.81 13.14 5.34
CA HIS A 190 -2.73 13.95 5.90
C HIS A 190 -3.00 15.47 5.83
N VAL A 191 -4.01 15.94 6.55
CA VAL A 191 -4.36 17.37 6.64
C VAL A 191 -4.46 17.81 8.11
N PRO A 192 -4.18 19.08 8.43
CA PRO A 192 -4.41 19.62 9.77
C PRO A 192 -5.87 19.46 10.18
N LEU A 193 -6.14 19.11 11.45
CA LEU A 193 -7.49 18.83 11.95
C LEU A 193 -8.49 19.95 11.65
N ARG A 194 -8.08 21.23 11.77
CA ARG A 194 -8.90 22.41 11.43
C ARG A 194 -9.39 22.47 9.99
N LYS A 195 -8.75 21.73 9.06
CA LYS A 195 -9.16 21.66 7.66
C LYS A 195 -10.09 20.47 7.36
N VAL A 196 -10.22 19.54 8.29
CA VAL A 196 -11.03 18.32 8.09
C VAL A 196 -12.48 18.65 7.77
N PRO A 197 -13.22 19.51 8.51
CA PRO A 197 -14.63 19.77 8.25
C PRO A 197 -14.90 20.23 6.81
N ALA A 198 -14.01 21.05 6.24
CA ALA A 198 -14.13 21.53 4.86
C ALA A 198 -14.00 20.42 3.80
N LEU A 199 -13.36 19.30 4.13
CA LEU A 199 -13.17 18.15 3.25
C LEU A 199 -14.27 17.11 3.38
N ILE A 200 -15.10 17.18 4.43
CA ILE A 200 -16.23 16.28 4.63
C ILE A 200 -17.37 16.75 3.74
N LYS A 201 -17.35 16.23 2.51
CA LYS A 201 -18.33 16.52 1.48
C LYS A 201 -19.04 15.24 1.05
N GLN A 202 -20.32 15.37 0.72
CA GLN A 202 -21.19 14.26 0.34
C GLN A 202 -20.53 13.41 -0.76
N GLU A 203 -19.97 14.02 -1.79
CA GLU A 203 -19.33 13.34 -2.92
C GLU A 203 -18.09 12.54 -2.48
N ASN A 204 -17.27 13.11 -1.61
CA ASN A 204 -16.07 12.44 -1.09
C ASN A 204 -16.46 11.20 -0.27
N ILE A 205 -17.46 11.30 0.60
CA ILE A 205 -17.96 10.19 1.40
C ILE A 205 -18.51 9.07 0.51
N GLN A 206 -19.34 9.43 -0.47
CA GLN A 206 -19.90 8.47 -1.42
C GLN A 206 -18.81 7.75 -2.21
N GLU A 207 -17.78 8.47 -2.64
CA GLU A 207 -16.64 7.89 -3.34
C GLU A 207 -15.94 6.85 -2.48
N LYS A 208 -15.66 7.16 -1.19
CA LYS A 208 -14.98 6.23 -0.29
C LYS A 208 -15.84 5.01 0.03
N ILE A 209 -17.16 5.18 0.20
CA ILE A 209 -18.10 4.07 0.37
C ILE A 209 -18.11 3.17 -0.87
N ASP A 210 -18.19 3.74 -2.07
CA ASP A 210 -18.24 2.99 -3.33
C ASP A 210 -16.94 2.21 -3.57
N LEU A 211 -15.78 2.87 -3.43
CA LEU A 211 -14.47 2.22 -3.56
C LEU A 211 -14.32 1.06 -2.56
N THR A 212 -14.71 1.27 -1.30
CA THR A 212 -14.65 0.25 -0.25
C THR A 212 -15.58 -0.92 -0.58
N ASN A 213 -16.84 -0.64 -0.97
CA ASN A 213 -17.81 -1.67 -1.32
C ASN A 213 -17.35 -2.55 -2.48
N ARG A 214 -16.84 -1.92 -3.57
CA ARG A 214 -16.31 -2.65 -4.73
C ARG A 214 -15.10 -3.49 -4.35
N PHE A 215 -14.18 -2.95 -3.55
CA PHE A 215 -12.98 -3.64 -3.13
C PHE A 215 -13.29 -4.86 -2.25
N LEU A 216 -14.18 -4.70 -1.26
CA LEU A 216 -14.62 -5.79 -0.40
C LEU A 216 -15.32 -6.90 -1.18
N LYS A 217 -16.14 -6.55 -2.18
CA LYS A 217 -16.76 -7.54 -3.07
C LYS A 217 -15.72 -8.30 -3.88
N LYS A 218 -14.79 -7.59 -4.53
CA LYS A 218 -13.83 -8.19 -5.46
C LYS A 218 -12.77 -9.02 -4.73
N PHE A 219 -12.12 -8.46 -3.73
CA PHE A 219 -10.90 -9.02 -3.15
C PHE A 219 -11.12 -9.78 -1.83
N TYR A 220 -12.13 -9.39 -1.04
CA TYR A 220 -12.52 -10.15 0.15
C TYR A 220 -13.64 -11.16 -0.13
N CYS A 221 -14.21 -11.16 -1.35
CA CYS A 221 -15.28 -12.05 -1.78
C CYS A 221 -16.56 -11.91 -0.92
N ILE A 222 -16.81 -10.73 -0.35
CA ILE A 222 -18.00 -10.46 0.46
C ILE A 222 -19.12 -10.01 -0.47
N LYS A 223 -20.12 -10.86 -0.72
CA LYS A 223 -21.21 -10.58 -1.67
C LYS A 223 -21.99 -9.29 -1.34
N LYS A 224 -22.25 -9.04 -0.07
CA LYS A 224 -23.03 -7.89 0.43
C LYS A 224 -22.31 -7.22 1.60
N PRO A 225 -21.19 -6.48 1.38
CA PRO A 225 -20.42 -5.86 2.46
C PRO A 225 -21.28 -4.93 3.31
N ARG A 226 -21.14 -5.01 4.63
CA ARG A 226 -21.76 -4.12 5.61
C ARG A 226 -20.74 -3.04 5.98
N ILE A 227 -21.00 -1.82 5.57
CA ILE A 227 -20.08 -0.69 5.75
C ILE A 227 -20.69 0.26 6.78
N ALA A 228 -19.96 0.56 7.84
CA ALA A 228 -20.34 1.60 8.79
C ALA A 228 -19.67 2.93 8.42
N VAL A 229 -20.34 4.03 8.69
CA VAL A 229 -19.83 5.39 8.51
C VAL A 229 -19.82 6.08 9.86
N THR A 230 -18.68 6.69 10.25
CA THR A 230 -18.59 7.46 11.49
C THR A 230 -19.26 8.82 11.33
N ALA A 231 -19.74 9.39 12.43
CA ALA A 231 -19.94 10.82 12.53
C ALA A 231 -18.57 11.55 12.51
N LEU A 232 -18.58 12.84 12.20
CA LEU A 232 -17.42 13.70 12.38
C LEU A 232 -17.34 14.19 13.84
N ASN A 233 -18.50 14.61 14.34
CA ASN A 233 -18.64 15.22 15.67
C ASN A 233 -19.02 14.16 16.74
N PRO A 234 -18.67 14.41 18.03
CA PRO A 234 -19.14 13.58 19.12
C PRO A 234 -20.67 13.51 19.15
N HIS A 235 -21.22 12.33 19.46
CA HIS A 235 -22.66 12.08 19.52
C HIS A 235 -23.47 12.44 18.26
N GLY A 236 -22.78 12.65 17.12
CA GLY A 236 -23.41 12.92 15.84
C GLY A 236 -23.97 14.33 15.70
N GLU A 237 -25.28 14.47 15.50
CA GLU A 237 -25.91 15.75 15.15
C GLU A 237 -26.02 16.76 16.32
N GLU A 238 -25.58 16.41 17.53
CA GLU A 238 -25.70 17.29 18.70
C GLU A 238 -24.77 18.50 18.65
N PHE A 239 -23.58 18.37 18.04
CA PHE A 239 -22.52 19.35 18.13
C PHE A 239 -22.09 19.97 16.80
N GLY A 240 -22.67 19.56 15.67
CA GLY A 240 -22.31 20.08 14.38
C GLY A 240 -23.38 19.88 13.31
N ASN A 241 -23.11 20.40 12.12
CA ASN A 241 -24.05 20.30 11.00
C ASN A 241 -23.54 19.38 9.86
N GLU A 242 -22.30 18.88 9.96
CA GLU A 242 -21.66 18.09 8.91
C GLU A 242 -22.42 16.76 8.71
N GLU A 243 -22.91 16.18 9.78
CA GLU A 243 -23.73 14.97 9.73
C GLU A 243 -24.97 15.20 8.90
N LYS A 244 -25.75 16.22 9.24
CA LYS A 244 -27.02 16.55 8.58
C LYS A 244 -26.83 17.00 7.14
N ARG A 245 -25.78 17.80 6.86
CA ARG A 245 -25.54 18.38 5.53
C ARG A 245 -24.84 17.47 4.57
N GLU A 246 -23.90 16.66 5.05
CA GLU A 246 -22.98 15.91 4.20
C GLU A 246 -23.06 14.39 4.42
N ILE A 247 -22.99 13.91 5.69
CA ILE A 247 -22.81 12.49 5.97
C ILE A 247 -24.12 11.72 5.78
N VAL A 248 -25.23 12.17 6.40
CA VAL A 248 -26.54 11.53 6.28
C VAL A 248 -27.02 11.48 4.82
N PRO A 249 -26.94 12.57 4.03
CA PRO A 249 -27.28 12.53 2.61
C PRO A 249 -26.42 11.55 1.82
N ALA A 250 -25.10 11.48 2.10
CA ALA A 250 -24.21 10.52 1.46
C ALA A 250 -24.64 9.07 1.75
N VAL A 251 -24.87 8.74 3.02
CA VAL A 251 -25.32 7.40 3.44
C VAL A 251 -26.65 7.04 2.77
N ARG A 252 -27.65 7.92 2.83
CA ARG A 252 -28.98 7.70 2.21
C ARG A 252 -28.90 7.46 0.71
N LEU A 253 -28.06 8.24 -0.01
CA LEU A 253 -27.88 8.04 -1.45
C LEU A 253 -27.23 6.69 -1.76
N MET A 254 -26.24 6.26 -0.99
CA MET A 254 -25.60 4.97 -1.20
C MET A 254 -26.54 3.81 -0.85
N GLN A 255 -27.43 3.97 0.14
CA GLN A 255 -28.49 3.01 0.43
C GLN A 255 -29.47 2.88 -0.74
N LYS A 256 -29.91 4.01 -1.35
CA LYS A 256 -30.72 4.01 -2.58
C LYS A 256 -30.03 3.26 -3.73
N ARG A 257 -28.69 3.31 -3.80
CA ARG A 257 -27.88 2.52 -4.74
C ARG A 257 -27.68 1.05 -4.32
N LYS A 258 -28.43 0.58 -3.34
CA LYS A 258 -28.42 -0.79 -2.81
C LYS A 258 -27.07 -1.21 -2.18
N VAL A 259 -26.26 -0.27 -1.71
CA VAL A 259 -25.10 -0.54 -0.87
C VAL A 259 -25.57 -0.72 0.57
N LYS A 260 -25.11 -1.78 1.26
CA LYS A 260 -25.38 -1.98 2.69
C LYS A 260 -24.47 -1.08 3.52
N VAL A 261 -24.82 0.16 3.64
CA VAL A 261 -24.11 1.18 4.43
C VAL A 261 -25.00 1.69 5.54
N PHE A 262 -24.42 1.98 6.69
CA PHE A 262 -25.10 2.32 7.94
C PHE A 262 -24.38 3.49 8.62
N GLY A 263 -25.12 4.30 9.37
CA GLY A 263 -24.60 5.46 10.10
C GLY A 263 -25.27 6.76 9.70
N PRO A 264 -24.73 7.91 10.16
CA PRO A 264 -23.49 8.02 10.92
C PRO A 264 -23.59 7.44 12.34
N PHE A 265 -22.49 6.88 12.80
CA PHE A 265 -22.36 6.34 14.16
C PHE A 265 -21.31 7.14 14.94
N SER A 266 -21.47 7.20 16.26
CA SER A 266 -20.44 7.79 17.12
C SER A 266 -19.12 7.02 17.03
N GLY A 267 -18.00 7.78 16.98
CA GLY A 267 -16.67 7.23 16.80
C GLY A 267 -16.18 6.37 17.97
N ASP A 268 -16.65 6.62 19.18
CA ASP A 268 -16.28 5.87 20.37
C ASP A 268 -16.84 4.44 20.41
N GLN A 269 -17.97 4.18 19.73
CA GLN A 269 -18.65 2.89 19.74
C GLN A 269 -18.37 2.04 18.50
N ILE A 270 -18.35 2.66 17.31
CA ILE A 270 -18.44 1.93 16.04
C ILE A 270 -17.24 1.02 15.77
N PHE A 271 -16.04 1.42 16.17
CA PHE A 271 -14.83 0.63 15.96
C PHE A 271 -14.83 -0.65 16.81
N TYR A 272 -15.40 -0.60 18.03
CA TYR A 272 -15.59 -1.79 18.84
C TYR A 272 -16.53 -2.78 18.14
N GLU A 273 -17.70 -2.33 17.69
CA GLU A 273 -18.67 -3.18 16.99
C GLU A 273 -18.09 -3.77 15.69
N ALA A 274 -17.36 -2.97 14.91
CA ALA A 274 -16.73 -3.43 13.68
C ALA A 274 -15.62 -4.46 13.95
N SER A 275 -14.81 -4.28 14.99
CA SER A 275 -13.78 -5.24 15.41
C SER A 275 -14.35 -6.61 15.82
N ARG A 276 -15.63 -6.63 16.25
CA ARG A 276 -16.38 -7.84 16.58
C ARG A 276 -17.11 -8.46 15.39
N GLY A 277 -16.93 -7.91 14.19
CA GLY A 277 -17.48 -8.46 12.96
C GLY A 277 -18.94 -8.03 12.64
N LYS A 278 -19.48 -7.02 13.33
CA LYS A 278 -20.81 -6.47 12.99
C LYS A 278 -20.77 -5.77 11.63
N TYR A 279 -19.64 -5.15 11.29
CA TYR A 279 -19.38 -4.48 10.01
C TYR A 279 -18.10 -5.00 9.37
N ASP A 280 -18.06 -4.98 8.05
CA ASP A 280 -16.92 -5.48 7.27
C ASP A 280 -15.87 -4.40 7.02
N ALA A 281 -16.25 -3.12 7.11
CA ALA A 281 -15.36 -1.96 7.12
C ALA A 281 -16.03 -0.73 7.74
N VAL A 282 -15.21 0.22 8.19
CA VAL A 282 -15.62 1.53 8.70
C VAL A 282 -15.08 2.62 7.79
N ILE A 283 -15.92 3.59 7.43
CA ILE A 283 -15.51 4.84 6.79
C ILE A 283 -15.31 5.87 7.88
N ALA A 284 -14.08 6.28 8.13
CA ALA A 284 -13.73 7.28 9.12
C ALA A 284 -13.52 8.65 8.46
N MET A 285 -13.96 9.72 9.11
CA MET A 285 -13.92 11.06 8.54
C MET A 285 -12.49 11.62 8.45
N TYR A 286 -11.62 11.27 9.40
CA TYR A 286 -10.25 11.75 9.40
C TYR A 286 -9.28 10.70 9.96
N HIS A 287 -8.00 10.98 9.75
CA HIS A 287 -6.90 10.07 10.00
C HIS A 287 -6.91 9.47 11.41
N ASP A 288 -6.83 10.31 12.46
CA ASP A 288 -6.66 9.81 13.82
C ASP A 288 -7.95 9.18 14.38
N GLN A 289 -9.13 9.59 13.90
CA GLN A 289 -10.39 8.93 14.22
C GLN A 289 -10.37 7.45 13.83
N GLY A 290 -9.80 7.16 12.65
CA GLY A 290 -9.76 5.80 12.11
C GLY A 290 -8.54 5.00 12.57
N LEU A 291 -7.36 5.63 12.55
CA LEU A 291 -6.12 4.92 12.83
C LEU A 291 -5.82 4.74 14.31
N GLY A 292 -6.31 5.60 15.19
CA GLY A 292 -6.18 5.40 16.64
C GLY A 292 -6.71 4.02 17.05
N PRO A 293 -8.01 3.74 16.86
CA PRO A 293 -8.59 2.43 17.20
C PRO A 293 -7.96 1.27 16.44
N LEU A 294 -7.65 1.46 15.15
CA LEU A 294 -7.04 0.40 14.33
C LEU A 294 -5.67 0.00 14.84
N LYS A 295 -4.80 0.98 15.15
CA LYS A 295 -3.45 0.72 15.66
C LYS A 295 -3.46 0.16 17.07
N THR A 296 -4.40 0.55 17.90
CA THR A 296 -4.59 -0.07 19.23
C THR A 296 -4.84 -1.58 19.11
N LEU A 297 -5.56 -2.01 18.07
CA LEU A 297 -5.90 -3.42 17.85
C LEU A 297 -4.83 -4.18 17.03
N ALA A 298 -4.08 -3.51 16.16
CA ALA A 298 -3.26 -4.17 15.14
C ALA A 298 -1.99 -3.38 14.77
N PHE A 299 -1.30 -2.79 15.74
CA PHE A 299 -0.11 -1.95 15.50
C PHE A 299 0.92 -2.60 14.60
N ASP A 300 1.27 -3.86 14.89
CA ASP A 300 2.36 -4.56 14.21
C ASP A 300 1.99 -5.17 12.86
N ARG A 301 0.70 -5.22 12.50
CA ARG A 301 0.24 -5.93 11.31
C ARG A 301 -0.74 -5.15 10.44
N ALA A 302 -0.95 -3.88 10.75
CA ALA A 302 -1.75 -3.01 9.90
C ALA A 302 -1.12 -2.87 8.51
N VAL A 303 -1.96 -2.96 7.48
CA VAL A 303 -1.55 -2.85 6.07
C VAL A 303 -2.30 -1.71 5.43
N ASN A 304 -1.58 -0.82 4.77
CA ASN A 304 -2.17 0.20 3.92
C ASN A 304 -2.49 -0.41 2.55
N VAL A 305 -3.74 -0.35 2.14
CA VAL A 305 -4.26 -0.83 0.86
C VAL A 305 -4.80 0.36 0.07
N THR A 306 -4.33 0.55 -1.15
CA THR A 306 -4.85 1.61 -2.03
C THR A 306 -6.00 1.09 -2.86
N LEU A 307 -7.20 1.59 -2.59
CA LEU A 307 -8.42 1.28 -3.35
C LEU A 307 -8.50 2.11 -4.63
N GLY A 308 -9.12 1.56 -5.66
CA GLY A 308 -9.40 2.27 -6.92
C GLY A 308 -8.37 2.07 -8.01
N LEU A 309 -7.14 1.67 -7.70
CA LEU A 309 -6.14 1.35 -8.71
C LEU A 309 -6.56 0.14 -9.55
N PRO A 310 -6.13 0.04 -10.84
CA PRO A 310 -6.44 -1.10 -11.70
C PRO A 310 -5.70 -2.39 -11.30
N PHE A 311 -4.75 -2.30 -10.39
CA PHE A 311 -3.97 -3.39 -9.81
C PHE A 311 -4.02 -3.37 -8.28
N VAL A 312 -3.67 -4.48 -7.65
CA VAL A 312 -3.55 -4.56 -6.20
C VAL A 312 -2.33 -3.78 -5.73
N ARG A 313 -2.52 -2.87 -4.76
CA ARG A 313 -1.40 -2.21 -4.08
C ARG A 313 -1.53 -2.30 -2.58
N THR A 314 -0.49 -2.83 -1.94
CA THR A 314 -0.35 -2.89 -0.49
C THR A 314 0.97 -2.30 -0.03
N SER A 315 1.04 -1.85 1.20
CA SER A 315 2.29 -1.45 1.85
C SER A 315 2.21 -1.64 3.36
N PRO A 316 3.36 -1.80 4.04
CA PRO A 316 3.39 -1.72 5.49
C PRO A 316 2.97 -0.32 5.97
N ASP A 317 2.47 -0.26 7.20
CA ASP A 317 2.00 0.97 7.84
C ASP A 317 3.05 1.56 8.78
N HIS A 318 4.30 1.69 8.29
CA HIS A 318 5.41 2.35 8.96
C HIS A 318 6.30 3.07 7.95
N GLY A 319 7.16 3.97 8.45
CA GLY A 319 8.12 4.73 7.64
C GLY A 319 9.47 4.03 7.47
N THR A 320 10.46 4.81 7.06
CA THR A 320 11.83 4.36 6.77
C THR A 320 12.67 4.06 8.02
N ALA A 321 12.33 4.62 9.18
CA ALA A 321 12.99 4.40 10.48
C ALA A 321 14.52 4.33 10.37
N PHE A 322 15.13 5.43 9.91
CA PHE A 322 16.58 5.54 9.70
C PHE A 322 17.40 5.33 10.97
N ASP A 323 16.82 5.67 12.12
CA ASP A 323 17.42 5.53 13.46
C ASP A 323 17.77 4.08 13.85
N ILE A 324 16.99 3.11 13.33
CA ILE A 324 17.24 1.67 13.58
C ILE A 324 17.71 0.92 12.33
N ALA A 325 17.87 1.59 11.19
CA ALA A 325 18.31 0.96 9.95
C ALA A 325 19.72 0.33 10.11
N GLY A 326 19.87 -0.89 9.62
CA GLY A 326 21.13 -1.65 9.73
C GLY A 326 21.42 -2.29 11.08
N LYS A 327 20.60 -2.03 12.10
CA LYS A 327 20.76 -2.60 13.46
C LYS A 327 20.05 -3.95 13.63
N ASN A 328 19.35 -4.42 12.61
CA ASN A 328 18.56 -5.67 12.63
C ASN A 328 17.42 -5.69 13.69
N LEU A 329 16.91 -4.52 14.06
CA LEU A 329 15.87 -4.35 15.10
C LEU A 329 14.46 -4.24 14.53
N ALA A 330 14.31 -3.93 13.24
CA ALA A 330 13.00 -3.73 12.65
C ALA A 330 12.15 -5.01 12.63
N THR A 331 10.89 -4.90 13.05
CA THR A 331 9.91 -5.98 12.93
C THR A 331 9.36 -6.03 11.50
N SER A 332 9.15 -7.23 10.97
CA SER A 332 8.66 -7.42 9.59
C SER A 332 7.18 -7.75 9.50
N SER A 333 6.45 -7.71 10.60
CA SER A 333 5.06 -8.20 10.67
C SER A 333 4.10 -7.47 9.73
N SER A 334 4.20 -6.13 9.67
CA SER A 334 3.38 -5.33 8.76
C SER A 334 3.74 -5.58 7.29
N MET A 335 5.04 -5.69 6.94
CA MET A 335 5.47 -6.04 5.58
C MET A 335 5.06 -7.47 5.21
N GLN A 336 5.16 -8.41 6.14
CA GLN A 336 4.68 -9.78 5.97
C GLN A 336 3.17 -9.79 5.65
N ALA A 337 2.37 -9.05 6.42
CA ALA A 337 0.94 -8.90 6.18
C ALA A 337 0.65 -8.24 4.82
N ALA A 338 1.43 -7.21 4.44
CA ALA A 338 1.29 -6.53 3.15
C ALA A 338 1.54 -7.48 1.97
N ILE A 339 2.61 -8.29 2.03
CA ILE A 339 2.92 -9.30 1.00
C ILE A 339 1.81 -10.36 0.97
N GLN A 340 1.36 -10.86 2.12
CA GLN A 340 0.30 -11.85 2.19
C GLN A 340 -1.01 -11.36 1.58
N LEU A 341 -1.40 -10.11 1.86
CA LEU A 341 -2.61 -9.53 1.28
C LEU A 341 -2.48 -9.33 -0.22
N ALA A 342 -1.34 -8.83 -0.71
CA ALA A 342 -1.09 -8.70 -2.15
C ALA A 342 -1.22 -10.05 -2.87
N CYS A 343 -0.60 -11.10 -2.33
CA CYS A 343 -0.71 -12.45 -2.88
C CYS A 343 -2.16 -12.95 -2.92
N ARG A 344 -2.88 -12.87 -1.78
CA ARG A 344 -4.28 -13.33 -1.70
C ARG A 344 -5.19 -12.59 -2.69
N PHE A 345 -5.05 -11.29 -2.78
CA PHE A 345 -5.89 -10.47 -3.66
C PHE A 345 -5.58 -10.74 -5.14
N SER A 346 -4.31 -10.92 -5.49
CA SER A 346 -3.92 -11.19 -6.87
C SER A 346 -4.32 -12.59 -7.33
N VAL A 347 -4.33 -13.58 -6.43
CA VAL A 347 -4.85 -14.93 -6.74
C VAL A 347 -6.38 -14.92 -6.91
N LYS A 348 -7.10 -14.11 -6.15
CA LYS A 348 -8.57 -14.03 -6.22
C LYS A 348 -9.09 -13.07 -7.30
N GLY A 349 -8.27 -12.11 -7.70
CA GLY A 349 -8.65 -11.09 -8.68
C GLY A 349 -8.47 -11.51 -10.14
N ASN A 350 -7.77 -12.64 -10.36
CA ASN A 350 -7.71 -13.34 -11.65
C ASN A 350 -8.85 -14.35 -11.71
#